data_800525284545238063d3f5fac0144f4f
#
_entry.id   800525284545238063d3f5fac0144f4f
#
_cell.length_a   1.000
_cell.length_b   1.000
_cell.length_c   1.000
_cell.angle_alpha   90.00
_cell.angle_beta   90.00
_cell.angle_gamma   90.00
#
_symmetry.space_group_name_H-M   'P 1'
#
loop_
_entity.id
_entity.type
_entity.pdbx_description
1 polymer ?
#
loop_
_entity_poly.entity_id
_entity_poly.type
_entity_poly.pdbx_seq_one_letter_code
_entity_poly.pdbx_strand_id
1 'polypeptide(L)'
;MSEESITGEISLLWEEVDPYEGDVILVSLDTDEPLRLNTFEIRGPLAQRLKNGVLEEGMRVRIECRSEVIEMVNVENGETTDENRAHVTDVVVLDA
;
A
#
# COMPACT_ATOMS: atom_id res chain seq x y z
N MET A 1 8.74 4.12 14.64
CA MET A 1 8.11 3.14 13.73
C MET A 1 6.80 2.67 14.35
N SER A 2 5.70 2.84 13.66
CA SER A 2 4.41 2.37 14.15
C SER A 2 3.79 1.40 13.15
N GLU A 3 3.18 0.36 13.67
CA GLU A 3 2.43 -0.60 12.87
C GLU A 3 0.95 -0.27 12.94
N GLU A 4 0.30 -0.31 11.79
CA GLU A 4 -1.12 -0.04 11.68
C GLU A 4 -1.79 -1.11 10.84
N SER A 5 -3.07 -1.33 11.09
CA SER A 5 -3.89 -2.13 10.20
C SER A 5 -5.15 -1.37 9.83
N ILE A 6 -5.54 -1.50 8.58
CA ILE A 6 -6.70 -0.83 8.03
C ILE A 6 -7.57 -1.88 7.36
N THR A 7 -8.84 -1.92 7.76
CA THR A 7 -9.82 -2.88 7.23
C THR A 7 -10.82 -2.13 6.36
N GLY A 8 -11.12 -2.70 5.22
CA GLY A 8 -12.10 -2.13 4.31
C GLY A 8 -12.40 -3.05 3.14
N GLU A 9 -13.30 -2.60 2.29
CA GLU A 9 -13.66 -3.29 1.06
C GLU A 9 -12.83 -2.70 -0.10
N ILE A 10 -12.29 -3.55 -0.96
CA ILE A 10 -11.52 -3.09 -2.11
C ILE A 10 -12.46 -2.39 -3.09
N SER A 11 -12.26 -1.10 -3.26
CA SER A 11 -13.05 -0.27 -4.19
C SER A 11 -12.37 -0.08 -5.54
N LEU A 12 -11.03 -0.15 -5.57
CA LEU A 12 -10.25 -0.06 -6.79
C LEU A 12 -9.05 -1.00 -6.67
N LEU A 13 -8.78 -1.73 -7.74
CA LEU A 13 -7.64 -2.63 -7.82
C LEU A 13 -6.97 -2.46 -9.18
N TRP A 14 -5.67 -2.22 -9.16
CA TRP A 14 -4.88 -2.05 -10.37
C TRP A 14 -3.57 -2.81 -10.25
N GLU A 15 -3.30 -3.69 -11.19
CA GLU A 15 -2.05 -4.45 -11.26
C GLU A 15 -1.21 -3.94 -12.43
N GLU A 16 0.06 -3.67 -12.18
CA GLU A 16 0.98 -3.25 -13.22
C GLU A 16 2.38 -3.83 -12.98
N VAL A 17 3.21 -3.78 -14.00
CA VAL A 17 4.61 -4.20 -13.91
C VAL A 17 5.49 -2.99 -14.12
N ASP A 18 6.25 -2.65 -13.09
CA ASP A 18 7.24 -1.59 -13.16
C ASP A 18 8.54 -2.17 -13.76
N PRO A 19 9.16 -1.51 -14.76
CA PRO A 19 10.39 -2.03 -15.36
C PRO A 19 11.58 -2.12 -14.42
N TYR A 20 11.55 -1.40 -13.32
CA TYR A 20 12.65 -1.39 -12.33
C TYR A 20 12.33 -2.17 -11.07
N GLU A 21 11.07 -2.19 -10.65
CA GLU A 21 10.66 -2.77 -9.37
C GLU A 21 9.85 -4.07 -9.50
N GLY A 22 9.42 -4.41 -10.71
CA GLY A 22 8.64 -5.61 -10.94
C GLY A 22 7.15 -5.39 -10.68
N ASP A 23 6.49 -6.38 -10.10
CA ASP A 23 5.05 -6.34 -9.89
C ASP A 23 4.65 -5.29 -8.84
N VAL A 24 3.65 -4.49 -9.17
CA VAL A 24 3.08 -3.47 -8.29
C VAL A 24 1.56 -3.61 -8.32
N ILE A 25 0.95 -3.58 -7.15
CA ILE A 25 -0.51 -3.60 -7.02
C ILE A 25 -0.94 -2.34 -6.28
N LEU A 26 -1.85 -1.57 -6.89
CA LEU A 26 -2.47 -0.41 -6.26
C LEU A 26 -3.86 -0.82 -5.78
N VAL A 27 -4.13 -0.59 -4.51
CA VAL A 27 -5.40 -0.97 -3.88
C VAL A 27 -5.96 0.25 -3.17
N SER A 28 -7.23 0.56 -3.45
CA SER A 28 -7.98 1.54 -2.67
C SER A 28 -9.05 0.83 -1.87
N LEU A 29 -9.19 1.20 -0.61
CA LEU A 29 -10.20 0.62 0.28
C LEU A 29 -11.28 1.64 0.58
N ASP A 30 -12.52 1.16 0.61
CA ASP A 30 -13.65 1.90 1.13
C ASP A 30 -13.73 1.60 2.63
N THR A 31 -13.44 2.58 3.46
CA THR A 31 -13.39 2.45 4.91
C THR A 31 -14.38 3.39 5.56
N ASP A 32 -14.74 3.10 6.81
CA ASP A 32 -15.64 3.96 7.58
C ASP A 32 -14.94 5.21 8.13
N GLU A 33 -13.62 5.31 7.97
CA GLU A 33 -12.82 6.42 8.47
C GLU A 33 -12.35 7.31 7.31
N PRO A 34 -13.09 8.38 6.97
CA PRO A 34 -12.82 9.16 5.76
C PRO A 34 -11.52 9.96 5.79
N LEU A 35 -10.92 10.16 6.96
CA LEU A 35 -9.68 10.91 7.09
C LEU A 35 -8.42 10.04 7.04
N ARG A 36 -8.59 8.71 6.93
CA ARG A 36 -7.45 7.81 6.83
C ARG A 36 -7.03 7.60 5.39
N LEU A 37 -5.74 7.31 5.23
CA LEU A 37 -5.20 6.89 3.94
C LEU A 37 -5.93 5.63 3.50
N ASN A 38 -6.48 5.65 2.30
CA ASN A 38 -7.26 4.54 1.77
C ASN A 38 -6.67 3.93 0.50
N THR A 39 -5.55 4.47 0.02
CA THR A 39 -4.85 3.95 -1.17
C THR A 39 -3.49 3.43 -0.77
N PHE A 40 -3.19 2.21 -1.17
CA PHE A 40 -1.98 1.50 -0.79
C PHE A 40 -1.27 0.96 -2.02
N GLU A 41 0.04 0.95 -1.96
CA GLU A 41 0.88 0.41 -3.00
C GLU A 41 1.60 -0.82 -2.47
N ILE A 42 1.39 -1.95 -3.11
CA ILE A 42 1.98 -3.24 -2.73
C ILE A 42 3.07 -3.58 -3.74
N ARG A 43 4.25 -3.87 -3.24
CA ARG A 43 5.43 -4.12 -4.09
C ARG A 43 6.17 -5.39 -3.66
N GLY A 44 7.07 -5.84 -4.54
CA GLY A 44 8.01 -6.93 -4.25
C GLY A 44 7.35 -8.27 -4.06
N PRO A 45 7.87 -9.13 -3.16
CA PRO A 45 7.35 -10.49 -2.98
C PRO A 45 5.88 -10.56 -2.60
N LEU A 46 5.40 -9.56 -1.85
CA LEU A 46 3.99 -9.51 -1.48
C LEU A 46 3.10 -9.28 -2.72
N ALA A 47 3.52 -8.38 -3.61
CA ALA A 47 2.79 -8.15 -4.87
C ALA A 47 2.79 -9.41 -5.73
N GLN A 48 3.90 -10.12 -5.80
CA GLN A 48 3.98 -11.38 -6.55
C GLN A 48 3.04 -12.43 -6.00
N ARG A 49 2.88 -12.50 -4.68
CA ARG A 49 1.96 -13.43 -4.03
C ARG A 49 0.51 -13.10 -4.29
N LEU A 50 0.19 -11.82 -4.41
CA LEU A 50 -1.20 -11.34 -4.47
C LEU A 50 -1.69 -11.00 -5.88
N LYS A 51 -0.84 -11.09 -6.89
CA LYS A 51 -1.23 -10.83 -8.28
C LYS A 51 -2.06 -11.97 -8.88
N ASN A 52 -2.54 -11.77 -10.11
CA ASN A 52 -3.26 -12.78 -10.90
C ASN A 52 -4.60 -13.20 -10.30
N GLY A 53 -5.36 -12.22 -9.79
CA GLY A 53 -6.72 -12.48 -9.35
C GLY A 53 -6.87 -12.97 -7.93
N VAL A 54 -5.80 -12.97 -7.14
CA VAL A 54 -5.89 -13.29 -5.71
C VAL A 54 -6.74 -12.25 -4.98
N LEU A 55 -6.58 -10.98 -5.37
CA LEU A 55 -7.42 -9.89 -4.87
C LEU A 55 -8.42 -9.48 -5.94
N GLU A 56 -9.62 -9.09 -5.54
CA GLU A 56 -10.65 -8.60 -6.44
C GLU A 56 -11.41 -7.44 -5.79
N GLU A 57 -11.97 -6.57 -6.62
CA GLU A 57 -12.85 -5.52 -6.13
C GLU A 57 -14.05 -6.15 -5.43
N GLY A 58 -14.46 -5.56 -4.31
CA GLY A 58 -15.55 -6.08 -3.48
C GLY A 58 -15.09 -6.99 -2.35
N MET A 59 -13.85 -7.46 -2.36
CA MET A 59 -13.31 -8.24 -1.26
C MET A 59 -13.09 -7.37 -0.04
N ARG A 60 -13.33 -7.95 1.13
CA ARG A 60 -13.00 -7.30 2.39
C ARG A 60 -11.63 -7.79 2.85
N VAL A 61 -10.74 -6.85 3.10
CA VAL A 61 -9.35 -7.16 3.46
C VAL A 61 -8.90 -6.30 4.63
N ARG A 62 -7.88 -6.79 5.32
CA ARG A 62 -7.12 -6.01 6.28
C ARG A 62 -5.72 -5.81 5.72
N ILE A 63 -5.33 -4.55 5.57
CA ILE A 63 -3.99 -4.20 5.12
C ILE A 63 -3.16 -3.84 6.34
N GLU A 64 -2.07 -4.56 6.53
CA GLU A 64 -1.12 -4.28 7.58
C GLU A 64 0.02 -3.45 6.99
N CYS A 65 0.33 -2.34 7.63
CA CYS A 65 1.35 -1.43 7.14
C CYS A 65 2.20 -0.90 8.28
N ARG A 66 3.37 -0.40 7.90
CA ARG A 66 4.34 0.20 8.81
C ARG A 66 4.65 1.59 8.30
N SER A 67 4.61 2.57 9.20
CA SER A 67 5.03 3.92 8.86
C SER A 67 6.54 4.04 8.95
N GLU A 68 7.15 4.63 7.93
CA GLU A 68 8.57 4.91 7.88
C GLU A 68 8.78 6.41 7.65
N VAL A 69 9.81 6.94 8.30
CA VAL A 69 10.28 8.30 8.03
C VAL A 69 11.48 8.19 7.09
N ILE A 70 11.34 8.79 5.91
CA ILE A 70 12.39 8.81 4.91
C ILE A 70 12.94 10.21 4.81
N GLU A 71 14.27 10.34 4.95
CA GLU A 71 14.94 11.62 4.77
C GLU A 71 15.21 11.85 3.28
N MET A 72 14.69 12.95 2.77
CA MET A 72 14.85 13.34 1.38
C MET A 72 15.81 14.52 1.31
N VAL A 73 16.80 14.44 0.42
CA VAL A 73 17.77 15.51 0.21
C VAL A 73 17.48 16.19 -1.12
N ASN A 74 17.30 17.50 -1.10
CA ASN A 74 17.17 18.28 -2.31
C ASN A 74 18.59 18.55 -2.84
N VAL A 75 18.88 18.01 -4.01
CA VAL A 75 20.23 18.12 -4.62
C VAL A 75 20.57 19.53 -5.08
N GLU A 76 19.60 20.41 -5.25
CA GLU A 76 19.85 21.78 -5.70
C GLU A 76 20.33 22.69 -4.57
N ASN A 77 19.82 22.53 -3.36
CA ASN A 77 20.10 23.42 -2.25
C ASN A 77 20.64 22.72 -0.99
N GLY A 78 20.71 21.39 -1.02
CA GLY A 78 21.19 20.60 0.12
C GLY A 78 20.23 20.53 1.31
N GLU A 79 19.02 21.05 1.18
CA GLU A 79 18.03 20.97 2.25
C GLU A 79 17.51 19.56 2.41
N THR A 80 17.21 19.18 3.65
CA THR A 80 16.62 17.88 3.95
C THR A 80 15.20 18.04 4.44
N THR A 81 14.33 17.14 4.02
CA THR A 81 12.95 17.06 4.49
C THR A 81 12.64 15.63 4.87
N ASP A 82 11.81 15.45 5.89
CA ASP A 82 11.35 14.13 6.29
C ASP A 82 10.00 13.85 5.67
N GLU A 83 9.86 12.67 5.07
CA GLU A 83 8.61 12.20 4.49
C GLU A 83 8.16 10.95 5.20
N ASN A 84 6.90 10.92 5.62
CA ASN A 84 6.28 9.72 6.20
C ASN A 84 5.67 8.87 5.08
N ARG A 85 6.07 7.62 5.01
CA ARG A 85 5.49 6.67 4.06
C ARG A 85 4.90 5.47 4.78
N ALA A 86 3.77 5.01 4.29
CA ALA A 86 3.19 3.75 4.71
C ALA A 86 3.73 2.63 3.83
N HIS A 87 4.34 1.64 4.45
CA HIS A 87 4.86 0.46 3.77
C HIS A 87 3.96 -0.73 4.10
N VAL A 88 3.34 -1.31 3.09
CA VAL A 88 2.46 -2.47 3.28
C VAL A 88 3.29 -3.70 3.59
N THR A 89 3.03 -4.32 4.73
CA THR A 89 3.75 -5.51 5.18
C THR A 89 2.96 -6.80 4.94
N ASP A 90 1.64 -6.74 4.94
CA ASP A 90 0.81 -7.90 4.67
C ASP A 90 -0.61 -7.48 4.27
N VAL A 91 -1.31 -8.38 3.60
CA VAL A 91 -2.73 -8.23 3.25
C VAL A 91 -3.44 -9.53 3.62
N VAL A 92 -4.46 -9.42 4.44
CA VAL A 92 -5.26 -10.58 4.90
C VAL A 92 -6.65 -10.45 4.30
N VAL A 93 -7.07 -11.47 3.55
CA VAL A 93 -8.43 -11.53 3.01
C VAL A 93 -9.37 -12.00 4.11
N LEU A 94 -10.35 -11.16 4.44
CA LEU A 94 -11.31 -11.44 5.52
C LEU A 94 -12.59 -12.06 4.98
N ASP A 95 -13.01 -11.63 3.79
CA ASP A 95 -14.23 -12.10 3.17
C ASP A 95 -14.14 -11.85 1.66
N ALA A 96 -14.56 -12.80 0.88
CA ALA A 96 -14.52 -12.73 -0.57
C ALA A 96 -15.91 -12.55 -1.16
#